data_886270efecf8d41c93ba149c7b523672
#
_entry.id   886270efecf8d41c93ba149c7b523672
#
_cell.length_a   1.000
_cell.length_b   1.000
_cell.length_c   1.000
_cell.angle_alpha   90.00
_cell.angle_beta   90.00
_cell.angle_gamma   90.00
#
_symmetry.space_group_name_H-M   'P 1'
#
loop_
_entity.id
_entity.type
_entity.pdbx_description
1 polymer ?
#
loop_
_entity_poly.entity_id
_entity_poly.type
_entity_poly.pdbx_seq_one_letter_code
_entity_poly.pdbx_strand_id
1 'polypeptide(L)'
;PAEIYDLPAMQARRQDKGYFEQVRKADGPYKFAPPTSILQVHVPTATPGGTLASLTRQFERLAVRVGAGLALEPDEELFAGYDAVQLLPDEPPPVYEAGPDFWTDIESDDETVTAHLMRPDTTNWGYDIVISGMATVNPVLLETARPDELVDLAAVLHNFPRWPKMLVLDVVFGHSDNQGLNALNSHFFAGPNMYGQNLDYNNPFVRAILLELQRRKVDFGADGVRVDGAQDFKWWDVSTQEMRHDDDYLQEMSDVVQNVAGVDYQPWFVFEDGRPWPQEDWELSSDYRAVIESQKETDPDVFQWGPLTFAHNTPFIYTFWLSKYWRLWEILTRGSNWISGTANHDTLRRGTQVNPKLNINTRLGETKMEILDKAYDNPAVSILTYAALPGVPMDFLNATARASWGFIRNQDDKYGVKVVAEEAISLKWQVDEYSYSVPGNFRWLKELGFETREDLARFLEFLPALVEVTDYDLNTIATLLNAVEPPLAGPRPITVGGLKQIARAWMDDMHEYCNVSHSTSKLDPVQTNAMRRLRMFRLNNPWLRQNLRDDDHFRYVEPIDGRTVFVSLRNAPQGGEVFTVCH
;
A
#
# COMPACT_ATOMS: atom_id res chain seq x y z
N PRO A 1 16.33 -12.04 -6.36
CA PRO A 1 17.21 -12.26 -5.22
C PRO A 1 16.81 -13.48 -4.40
N ALA A 2 17.76 -14.06 -3.67
CA ALA A 2 17.52 -15.16 -2.76
C ALA A 2 18.01 -14.76 -1.37
N GLU A 3 17.34 -15.27 -0.34
CA GLU A 3 17.60 -15.00 1.07
C GLU A 3 17.96 -16.32 1.77
N ILE A 4 19.01 -16.29 2.56
CA ILE A 4 19.41 -17.41 3.41
C ILE A 4 19.53 -16.89 4.84
N TYR A 5 18.79 -17.51 5.76
CA TYR A 5 18.89 -17.20 7.18
C TYR A 5 18.85 -18.46 8.05
N ASP A 6 19.47 -18.36 9.22
CA ASP A 6 19.44 -19.40 10.25
C ASP A 6 18.26 -19.10 11.19
N LEU A 7 17.10 -19.73 10.92
CA LEU A 7 15.89 -19.54 11.72
C LEU A 7 16.10 -19.81 13.23
N PRO A 8 16.76 -20.91 13.66
CA PRO A 8 17.07 -21.14 15.07
C PRO A 8 17.91 -20.03 15.70
N ALA A 9 18.94 -19.54 14.99
CA ALA A 9 19.78 -18.45 15.50
C ALA A 9 19.00 -17.13 15.55
N MET A 10 18.14 -16.85 14.58
CA MET A 10 17.26 -15.68 14.55
C MET A 10 16.27 -15.73 15.73
N GLN A 11 15.59 -16.85 15.95
CA GLN A 11 14.67 -17.04 17.07
C GLN A 11 15.38 -16.94 18.42
N ALA A 12 16.60 -17.45 18.52
CA ALA A 12 17.39 -17.36 19.76
C ALA A 12 17.73 -15.92 20.15
N ARG A 13 17.95 -15.04 19.17
CA ARG A 13 18.35 -13.63 19.36
C ARG A 13 17.19 -12.64 19.50
N ARG A 14 15.93 -13.06 19.24
CA ARG A 14 14.76 -12.18 19.35
C ARG A 14 14.69 -11.45 20.68
N GLN A 15 14.39 -10.16 20.63
CA GLN A 15 14.25 -9.28 21.79
C GLN A 15 12.80 -9.19 22.30
N ASP A 16 11.84 -9.75 21.58
CA ASP A 16 10.39 -9.69 21.84
C ASP A 16 9.79 -11.01 22.36
N LYS A 17 10.62 -11.91 22.87
CA LYS A 17 10.15 -13.19 23.44
C LYS A 17 9.08 -13.01 24.52
N GLY A 18 9.21 -11.95 25.33
CA GLY A 18 8.23 -11.63 26.38
C GLY A 18 6.85 -11.28 25.84
N TYR A 19 6.78 -10.67 24.66
CA TYR A 19 5.52 -10.38 23.98
C TYR A 19 4.81 -11.68 23.58
N PHE A 20 5.51 -12.61 22.92
CA PHE A 20 4.93 -13.90 22.55
C PHE A 20 4.55 -14.75 23.76
N GLU A 21 5.33 -14.73 24.86
CA GLU A 21 4.96 -15.42 26.09
C GLU A 21 3.64 -14.91 26.70
N GLN A 22 3.32 -13.62 26.58
CA GLN A 22 2.07 -13.06 27.09
C GLN A 22 0.84 -13.57 26.34
N VAL A 23 0.99 -13.95 25.08
CA VAL A 23 -0.11 -14.50 24.27
C VAL A 23 -0.16 -16.02 24.29
N ARG A 24 0.77 -16.70 25.01
CA ARG A 24 0.77 -18.16 25.15
C ARG A 24 -0.51 -18.65 25.82
N LYS A 25 -1.17 -19.62 25.21
CA LYS A 25 -2.34 -20.32 25.76
C LYS A 25 -1.96 -21.74 26.20
N ALA A 26 -2.68 -22.25 27.21
CA ALA A 26 -2.55 -23.64 27.63
C ALA A 26 -3.28 -24.60 26.67
N ASP A 27 -4.37 -24.13 26.09
CA ASP A 27 -5.28 -24.94 25.28
C ASP A 27 -5.30 -24.42 23.83
N GLY A 28 -4.30 -24.80 23.04
CA GLY A 28 -4.21 -24.48 21.62
C GLY A 28 -3.49 -23.17 21.28
N PRO A 29 -3.41 -22.82 19.98
CA PRO A 29 -2.75 -21.61 19.55
C PRO A 29 -3.53 -20.35 19.93
N TYR A 30 -2.79 -19.25 20.11
CA TYR A 30 -3.41 -17.94 20.23
C TYR A 30 -3.78 -17.40 18.85
N LYS A 31 -5.02 -16.93 18.66
CA LYS A 31 -5.42 -16.22 17.45
C LYS A 31 -5.39 -14.71 17.71
N PHE A 32 -4.60 -13.98 16.94
CA PHE A 32 -4.55 -12.53 17.05
C PHE A 32 -5.90 -11.91 16.62
N ALA A 33 -6.41 -11.04 17.48
CA ALA A 33 -7.60 -10.26 17.17
C ALA A 33 -7.25 -9.05 16.30
N PRO A 34 -8.21 -8.53 15.51
CA PRO A 34 -8.03 -7.28 14.78
C PRO A 34 -7.62 -6.14 15.70
N PRO A 35 -6.71 -5.26 15.27
CA PRO A 35 -6.34 -4.06 16.01
C PRO A 35 -7.48 -3.04 16.08
N THR A 36 -7.29 -1.97 16.82
CA THR A 36 -8.25 -0.85 16.89
C THR A 36 -8.00 0.18 15.80
N SER A 37 -6.74 0.34 15.39
CA SER A 37 -6.35 1.23 14.29
C SER A 37 -4.98 0.85 13.73
N ILE A 38 -4.78 1.07 12.44
CA ILE A 38 -3.59 0.67 11.69
C ILE A 38 -2.89 1.90 11.13
N LEU A 39 -1.57 1.94 11.25
CA LEU A 39 -0.71 2.82 10.46
C LEU A 39 -0.17 2.04 9.26
N GLN A 40 -0.58 2.40 8.05
CA GLN A 40 -0.01 1.86 6.82
C GLN A 40 1.25 2.65 6.43
N VAL A 41 2.32 1.95 6.11
CA VAL A 41 3.64 2.54 5.89
C VAL A 41 4.28 1.99 4.62
N HIS A 42 4.72 2.87 3.74
CA HIS A 42 5.66 2.58 2.67
C HIS A 42 7.08 2.87 3.16
N VAL A 43 7.87 1.82 3.41
CA VAL A 43 9.19 1.94 4.06
C VAL A 43 10.11 2.97 3.39
N PRO A 44 10.26 2.96 2.04
CA PRO A 44 11.15 3.91 1.35
C PRO A 44 10.79 5.39 1.54
N THR A 45 9.52 5.69 1.78
CA THR A 45 9.07 7.09 1.91
C THR A 45 8.76 7.51 3.35
N ALA A 46 8.83 6.59 4.32
CA ALA A 46 8.39 6.83 5.69
C ALA A 46 9.35 7.67 6.52
N THR A 47 10.64 7.57 6.24
CA THR A 47 11.71 8.22 7.00
C THR A 47 12.81 8.72 6.06
N PRO A 48 13.68 9.66 6.49
CA PRO A 48 14.76 10.14 5.63
C PRO A 48 15.70 9.04 5.11
N GLY A 49 15.86 7.95 5.87
CA GLY A 49 16.73 6.85 5.47
C GLY A 49 16.08 5.85 4.52
N GLY A 50 14.74 5.83 4.44
CA GLY A 50 13.99 4.93 3.55
C GLY A 50 14.22 3.43 3.78
N THR A 51 14.67 3.02 4.98
CA THR A 51 15.03 1.63 5.31
C THR A 51 14.31 1.13 6.55
N LEU A 52 14.25 -0.19 6.73
CA LEU A 52 13.70 -0.81 7.94
C LEU A 52 14.45 -0.35 9.20
N ALA A 53 15.77 -0.29 9.15
CA ALA A 53 16.57 0.21 10.28
C ALA A 53 16.25 1.68 10.61
N SER A 54 16.02 2.53 9.61
CA SER A 54 15.62 3.91 9.83
C SER A 54 14.21 4.01 10.46
N LEU A 55 13.28 3.17 10.01
CA LEU A 55 11.94 3.07 10.59
C LEU A 55 11.99 2.54 12.04
N THR A 56 12.84 1.54 12.31
CA THR A 56 13.09 1.01 13.66
C THR A 56 13.55 2.13 14.60
N ARG A 57 14.54 2.90 14.19
CA ARG A 57 15.02 4.07 14.97
C ARG A 57 13.93 5.12 15.22
N GLN A 58 13.02 5.31 14.28
CA GLN A 58 11.87 6.20 14.46
C GLN A 58 10.96 5.71 15.59
N PHE A 59 10.61 4.42 15.59
CA PHE A 59 9.78 3.84 16.65
C PHE A 59 10.53 3.74 18.00
N GLU A 60 11.83 3.50 18.01
CA GLU A 60 12.65 3.55 19.24
C GLU A 60 12.60 4.94 19.90
N ARG A 61 12.83 6.01 19.13
CA ARG A 61 12.73 7.39 19.64
C ARG A 61 11.33 7.67 20.20
N LEU A 62 10.31 7.28 19.45
CA LEU A 62 8.92 7.44 19.90
C LEU A 62 8.65 6.65 21.18
N ALA A 63 9.11 5.40 21.28
CA ALA A 63 8.96 4.56 22.46
C ALA A 63 9.60 5.19 23.71
N VAL A 64 10.80 5.74 23.58
CA VAL A 64 11.48 6.45 24.69
C VAL A 64 10.65 7.65 25.16
N ARG A 65 10.16 8.49 24.23
CA ARG A 65 9.38 9.68 24.60
C ARG A 65 8.03 9.31 25.23
N VAL A 66 7.31 8.35 24.64
CA VAL A 66 6.04 7.84 25.19
C VAL A 66 6.24 7.19 26.57
N GLY A 67 7.28 6.38 26.71
CA GLY A 67 7.62 5.73 27.99
C GLY A 67 7.95 6.73 29.10
N ALA A 68 8.64 7.81 28.76
CA ALA A 68 8.97 8.90 29.67
C ALA A 68 7.82 9.91 29.90
N GLY A 69 6.71 9.81 29.16
CA GLY A 69 5.60 10.75 29.23
C GLY A 69 5.93 12.14 28.69
N LEU A 70 6.90 12.25 27.79
CA LEU A 70 7.30 13.51 27.15
C LEU A 70 6.32 13.91 26.04
N ALA A 71 6.25 15.22 25.77
CA ALA A 71 5.52 15.71 24.62
C ALA A 71 6.15 15.21 23.30
N LEU A 72 5.33 14.88 22.32
CA LEU A 72 5.77 14.46 21.00
C LEU A 72 5.91 15.65 20.07
N GLU A 73 6.86 15.57 19.15
CA GLU A 73 6.99 16.51 18.05
C GLU A 73 5.93 16.19 16.97
N PRO A 74 5.56 17.15 16.09
CA PRO A 74 4.52 16.93 15.09
C PRO A 74 4.74 15.73 14.17
N ASP A 75 5.98 15.43 13.79
CA ASP A 75 6.35 14.26 12.99
C ASP A 75 6.22 12.95 13.78
N GLU A 76 6.54 12.95 15.08
CA GLU A 76 6.36 11.81 15.96
C GLU A 76 4.87 11.51 16.23
N GLU A 77 4.03 12.55 16.30
CA GLU A 77 2.58 12.44 16.44
C GLU A 77 1.94 11.61 15.29
N LEU A 78 2.54 11.63 14.10
CA LEU A 78 2.07 10.87 12.94
C LEU A 78 2.16 9.34 13.17
N PHE A 79 3.13 8.87 13.95
CA PHE A 79 3.36 7.46 14.25
C PHE A 79 2.67 7.00 15.55
N ALA A 80 2.06 7.92 16.28
CA ALA A 80 1.52 7.65 17.60
C ALA A 80 0.02 7.32 17.60
N GLY A 81 -0.39 6.51 18.57
CA GLY A 81 -1.80 6.19 18.82
C GLY A 81 -2.36 5.00 18.07
N TYR A 82 -1.55 4.30 17.28
CA TYR A 82 -1.91 3.05 16.61
C TYR A 82 -1.47 1.84 17.44
N ASP A 83 -2.21 0.75 17.33
CA ASP A 83 -1.87 -0.57 17.88
C ASP A 83 -1.46 -1.59 16.82
N ALA A 84 -1.44 -1.18 15.55
CA ALA A 84 -0.83 -1.94 14.46
C ALA A 84 -0.06 -1.04 13.49
N VAL A 85 0.99 -1.60 12.90
CA VAL A 85 1.75 -1.02 11.79
C VAL A 85 1.72 -2.03 10.65
N GLN A 86 1.17 -1.63 9.52
CA GLN A 86 1.17 -2.42 8.29
C GLN A 86 2.24 -1.86 7.36
N LEU A 87 3.16 -2.71 6.94
CA LEU A 87 4.10 -2.37 5.88
C LEU A 87 3.47 -2.71 4.52
N LEU A 88 3.63 -1.82 3.55
CA LEU A 88 3.44 -2.19 2.15
C LEU A 88 4.40 -3.32 1.80
N PRO A 89 4.15 -4.11 0.74
CA PRO A 89 4.94 -5.28 0.44
C PRO A 89 6.43 -4.98 0.45
N ASP A 90 7.18 -5.77 1.20
CA ASP A 90 8.60 -5.59 1.45
C ASP A 90 9.46 -6.68 0.82
N GLU A 91 8.87 -7.57 0.01
CA GLU A 91 9.60 -8.54 -0.79
C GLU A 91 10.30 -7.86 -1.98
N PRO A 92 11.39 -8.47 -2.48
CA PRO A 92 12.03 -7.98 -3.68
C PRO A 92 11.11 -8.21 -4.89
N PRO A 93 10.92 -7.19 -5.74
CA PRO A 93 10.23 -7.37 -6.99
C PRO A 93 11.00 -8.30 -7.92
N PRO A 94 10.38 -8.80 -8.98
CA PRO A 94 11.08 -9.56 -9.98
C PRO A 94 12.18 -8.72 -10.60
N VAL A 95 13.23 -9.44 -10.95
CA VAL A 95 14.36 -8.89 -11.68
C VAL A 95 13.96 -8.80 -13.14
N TYR A 96 13.49 -7.65 -13.58
CA TYR A 96 13.01 -7.50 -14.94
C TYR A 96 14.15 -7.53 -15.99
N GLU A 97 15.38 -7.24 -15.57
CA GLU A 97 16.54 -7.55 -16.41
C GLU A 97 16.82 -9.07 -16.51
N ALA A 98 16.03 -9.90 -15.84
CA ALA A 98 16.10 -11.36 -15.95
C ALA A 98 15.47 -11.91 -17.23
N GLY A 99 15.08 -11.08 -18.18
CA GLY A 99 14.74 -11.50 -19.54
C GLY A 99 15.96 -12.06 -20.29
N PRO A 100 15.90 -12.18 -21.60
CA PRO A 100 17.03 -12.64 -22.41
C PRO A 100 18.33 -11.91 -22.11
N ASP A 101 18.25 -10.66 -21.71
CA ASP A 101 19.41 -9.81 -21.40
C ASP A 101 20.06 -10.13 -20.04
N PHE A 102 19.45 -10.94 -19.20
CA PHE A 102 20.05 -11.35 -17.92
C PHE A 102 21.29 -12.22 -18.10
N TRP A 103 21.31 -13.01 -19.18
CA TRP A 103 22.37 -13.94 -19.53
C TRP A 103 23.22 -13.44 -20.71
N THR A 104 23.46 -12.15 -20.80
CA THR A 104 23.97 -11.52 -22.02
C THR A 104 25.36 -11.97 -22.43
N ASP A 105 26.21 -12.36 -21.48
CA ASP A 105 27.59 -12.71 -21.75
C ASP A 105 27.91 -14.08 -21.16
N ILE A 106 27.66 -15.13 -21.95
CA ILE A 106 28.11 -16.49 -21.64
C ILE A 106 29.31 -16.79 -22.50
N GLU A 107 30.48 -16.82 -21.89
CA GLU A 107 31.70 -17.29 -22.51
C GLU A 107 31.92 -18.76 -22.11
N SER A 108 32.17 -19.63 -23.08
CA SER A 108 32.43 -21.04 -22.84
C SER A 108 33.68 -21.45 -23.58
N ASP A 109 34.59 -22.13 -22.89
CA ASP A 109 35.69 -22.90 -23.46
C ASP A 109 35.49 -24.39 -23.16
N ASP A 110 36.49 -25.22 -23.48
CA ASP A 110 36.40 -26.69 -23.30
C ASP A 110 36.35 -27.13 -21.82
N GLU A 111 36.68 -26.23 -20.87
CA GLU A 111 36.80 -26.57 -19.45
C GLU A 111 35.91 -25.71 -18.57
N THR A 112 35.55 -24.47 -19.01
CA THR A 112 34.84 -23.50 -18.16
C THR A 112 33.69 -22.83 -18.89
N VAL A 113 32.67 -22.44 -18.12
CA VAL A 113 31.60 -21.54 -18.55
C VAL A 113 31.62 -20.33 -17.63
N THR A 114 31.83 -19.16 -18.21
CA THR A 114 31.73 -17.88 -17.48
C THR A 114 30.45 -17.17 -17.88
N ALA A 115 29.61 -16.89 -16.92
CA ALA A 115 28.38 -16.12 -17.11
C ALA A 115 28.49 -14.79 -16.41
N HIS A 116 28.30 -13.69 -17.14
CA HIS A 116 28.12 -12.36 -16.56
C HIS A 116 26.63 -12.13 -16.31
N LEU A 117 26.27 -11.86 -15.06
CA LEU A 117 24.90 -11.59 -14.64
C LEU A 117 24.77 -10.09 -14.35
N MET A 118 23.75 -9.48 -14.92
CA MET A 118 23.41 -8.11 -14.55
C MET A 118 22.87 -8.08 -13.11
N ARG A 119 23.35 -7.12 -12.30
CA ARG A 119 22.80 -6.92 -10.96
C ARG A 119 21.36 -6.40 -11.09
N PRO A 120 20.37 -7.08 -10.49
CA PRO A 120 18.99 -6.65 -10.57
C PRO A 120 18.76 -5.33 -9.85
N ASP A 121 17.90 -4.50 -10.42
CA ASP A 121 17.32 -3.37 -9.74
C ASP A 121 16.02 -3.81 -9.05
N THR A 122 16.00 -3.73 -7.74
CA THR A 122 14.85 -4.12 -6.91
C THR A 122 14.15 -2.90 -6.28
N THR A 123 14.42 -1.69 -6.78
CA THR A 123 13.72 -0.50 -6.35
C THR A 123 12.31 -0.50 -6.93
N ASN A 124 11.30 -0.46 -6.05
CA ASN A 124 9.91 -0.64 -6.42
C ASN A 124 8.99 -0.11 -5.32
N TRP A 125 7.71 0.13 -5.64
CA TRP A 125 6.70 0.54 -4.68
C TRP A 125 6.12 -0.60 -3.85
N GLY A 126 6.45 -1.86 -4.17
CA GLY A 126 6.13 -3.05 -3.41
C GLY A 126 5.16 -4.02 -4.08
N TYR A 127 4.21 -3.57 -4.90
CA TYR A 127 3.14 -4.42 -5.45
C TYR A 127 3.45 -5.09 -6.79
N ASP A 128 4.67 -5.00 -7.28
CA ASP A 128 5.11 -5.69 -8.50
C ASP A 128 5.87 -6.99 -8.18
N ILE A 129 5.36 -7.76 -7.24
CA ILE A 129 6.05 -8.93 -6.70
C ILE A 129 5.71 -10.18 -7.48
N VAL A 130 6.70 -11.05 -7.58
CA VAL A 130 6.53 -12.37 -8.15
C VAL A 130 6.70 -13.47 -7.14
N ILE A 131 5.94 -14.52 -7.38
CA ILE A 131 6.04 -15.83 -6.75
C ILE A 131 7.47 -16.45 -6.83
N SER A 132 8.30 -15.98 -7.74
CA SER A 132 9.70 -16.41 -7.90
C SER A 132 10.70 -15.62 -7.04
N GLY A 133 10.30 -14.56 -6.38
CA GLY A 133 11.10 -13.86 -5.39
C GLY A 133 11.23 -14.73 -4.13
N MET A 134 12.38 -15.37 -3.95
CA MET A 134 12.61 -16.31 -2.85
C MET A 134 13.11 -15.63 -1.57
N ALA A 135 13.04 -14.31 -1.49
CA ALA A 135 13.43 -13.55 -0.31
C ALA A 135 12.21 -12.88 0.35
N THR A 136 12.23 -12.84 1.68
CA THR A 136 11.17 -12.19 2.48
C THR A 136 11.31 -10.68 2.46
N VAL A 137 12.54 -10.16 2.37
CA VAL A 137 12.82 -8.73 2.44
C VAL A 137 13.63 -8.26 1.24
N ASN A 138 13.17 -7.18 0.65
CA ASN A 138 13.86 -6.51 -0.46
C ASN A 138 15.20 -5.91 0.03
N PRO A 139 16.34 -6.25 -0.59
CA PRO A 139 17.65 -5.74 -0.17
C PRO A 139 17.77 -4.21 -0.18
N VAL A 140 16.99 -3.49 -0.99
CA VAL A 140 17.01 -2.02 -1.00
C VAL A 140 16.40 -1.39 0.26
N LEU A 141 15.60 -2.16 1.01
CA LEU A 141 15.02 -1.73 2.29
C LEU A 141 15.96 -1.96 3.48
N LEU A 142 17.11 -2.60 3.25
CA LEU A 142 18.06 -3.00 4.29
C LEU A 142 19.28 -2.06 4.32
N GLU A 143 19.59 -1.51 5.48
CA GLU A 143 20.78 -0.70 5.70
C GLU A 143 22.05 -1.56 5.84
N THR A 144 21.90 -2.73 6.46
CA THR A 144 23.02 -3.66 6.72
C THR A 144 23.04 -4.86 5.77
N ALA A 145 22.14 -4.91 4.79
CA ALA A 145 21.90 -6.05 3.90
C ALA A 145 21.52 -7.35 4.65
N ARG A 146 20.97 -7.22 5.87
CA ARG A 146 20.56 -8.36 6.71
C ARG A 146 19.06 -8.37 6.88
N PRO A 147 18.36 -9.41 6.44
CA PRO A 147 16.90 -9.50 6.51
C PRO A 147 16.36 -9.48 7.95
N ASP A 148 17.17 -9.80 8.96
CA ASP A 148 16.79 -9.72 10.38
C ASP A 148 16.58 -8.27 10.90
N GLU A 149 16.83 -7.22 10.10
CA GLU A 149 16.36 -5.86 10.40
C GLU A 149 14.82 -5.81 10.56
N LEU A 150 14.09 -6.69 9.87
CA LEU A 150 12.64 -6.81 10.05
C LEU A 150 12.29 -7.37 11.44
N VAL A 151 13.09 -8.31 11.97
CA VAL A 151 12.94 -8.82 13.33
C VAL A 151 13.22 -7.73 14.36
N ASP A 152 14.19 -6.85 14.11
CA ASP A 152 14.50 -5.73 15.00
C ASP A 152 13.32 -4.74 15.04
N LEU A 153 12.71 -4.44 13.87
CA LEU A 153 11.50 -3.62 13.82
C LEU A 153 10.35 -4.27 14.60
N ALA A 154 10.08 -5.56 14.36
CA ALA A 154 9.05 -6.31 15.11
C ALA A 154 9.28 -6.21 16.60
N ALA A 155 10.53 -6.41 17.07
CA ALA A 155 10.86 -6.34 18.48
C ALA A 155 10.60 -4.96 19.11
N VAL A 156 10.87 -3.87 18.39
CA VAL A 156 10.59 -2.51 18.87
C VAL A 156 9.08 -2.26 18.94
N LEU A 157 8.32 -2.74 17.97
CA LEU A 157 6.86 -2.63 17.96
C LEU A 157 6.23 -3.43 19.09
N HIS A 158 6.62 -4.69 19.28
CA HIS A 158 6.11 -5.58 20.31
C HIS A 158 6.45 -5.11 21.74
N ASN A 159 7.63 -4.51 21.91
CA ASN A 159 8.05 -3.94 23.21
C ASN A 159 7.64 -2.47 23.37
N PHE A 160 6.77 -1.94 22.52
CA PHE A 160 6.37 -0.54 22.61
C PHE A 160 5.66 -0.27 23.96
N PRO A 161 6.02 0.80 24.67
CA PRO A 161 5.53 1.05 26.02
C PRO A 161 4.02 1.32 26.03
N ARG A 162 3.32 0.79 27.03
CA ARG A 162 1.89 0.88 27.30
C ARG A 162 1.00 0.06 26.36
N TRP A 163 1.25 0.10 25.07
CA TRP A 163 0.47 -0.63 24.06
C TRP A 163 1.42 -1.23 23.02
N PRO A 164 1.73 -2.53 23.13
CA PRO A 164 2.42 -3.25 22.08
C PRO A 164 1.71 -3.04 20.75
N LYS A 165 2.47 -3.00 19.66
CA LYS A 165 1.95 -2.79 18.32
C LYS A 165 2.12 -4.06 17.52
N MET A 166 1.06 -4.49 16.87
CA MET A 166 1.12 -5.57 15.88
C MET A 166 1.95 -5.14 14.67
N LEU A 167 2.74 -6.06 14.15
CA LEU A 167 3.34 -5.94 12.82
C LEU A 167 2.47 -6.70 11.82
N VAL A 168 1.92 -6.00 10.83
CA VAL A 168 1.16 -6.58 9.73
C VAL A 168 1.99 -6.47 8.46
N LEU A 169 2.22 -7.58 7.77
CA LEU A 169 2.98 -7.61 6.52
C LEU A 169 2.04 -7.88 5.36
N ASP A 170 2.20 -7.11 4.31
CA ASP A 170 1.46 -7.26 3.08
C ASP A 170 2.12 -8.32 2.19
N VAL A 171 1.32 -9.13 1.51
CA VAL A 171 1.78 -10.15 0.56
C VAL A 171 1.01 -10.05 -0.74
N VAL A 172 1.72 -10.00 -1.85
CA VAL A 172 1.11 -9.92 -3.18
C VAL A 172 0.93 -11.31 -3.72
N PHE A 173 -0.28 -11.83 -3.61
CA PHE A 173 -0.65 -13.17 -4.05
C PHE A 173 -1.65 -13.17 -5.22
N GLY A 174 -2.19 -12.00 -5.57
CA GLY A 174 -3.20 -11.87 -6.62
C GLY A 174 -2.64 -11.92 -8.04
N HIS A 175 -1.35 -11.65 -8.23
CA HIS A 175 -0.72 -11.62 -9.55
C HIS A 175 0.78 -11.86 -9.48
N SER A 176 1.37 -12.02 -10.67
CA SER A 176 2.81 -11.99 -10.92
C SER A 176 3.07 -11.17 -12.18
N ASP A 177 4.20 -10.52 -12.28
CA ASP A 177 4.52 -9.79 -13.50
C ASP A 177 5.04 -10.71 -14.64
N ASN A 178 5.28 -10.11 -15.81
CA ASN A 178 5.66 -10.82 -17.04
C ASN A 178 7.16 -11.10 -17.19
N GLN A 179 7.91 -11.10 -16.12
CA GLN A 179 9.36 -11.11 -16.17
C GLN A 179 9.99 -12.37 -16.77
N GLY A 180 11.28 -12.32 -16.99
CA GLY A 180 12.04 -13.40 -17.63
C GLY A 180 11.93 -14.76 -16.94
N LEU A 181 11.57 -14.79 -15.67
CA LEU A 181 11.26 -16.03 -14.96
C LEU A 181 9.97 -16.70 -15.46
N ASN A 182 9.10 -16.00 -16.17
CA ASN A 182 7.96 -16.61 -16.85
C ASN A 182 8.40 -17.77 -17.78
N ALA A 183 9.53 -17.63 -18.44
CA ALA A 183 10.08 -18.71 -19.27
C ALA A 183 10.43 -19.99 -18.47
N LEU A 184 10.78 -19.85 -17.20
CA LEU A 184 11.08 -20.97 -16.30
C LEU A 184 9.85 -21.53 -15.59
N ASN A 185 8.89 -20.67 -15.29
CA ASN A 185 7.75 -20.96 -14.43
C ASN A 185 6.39 -20.80 -15.14
N SER A 186 6.37 -20.86 -16.48
CA SER A 186 5.16 -20.62 -17.28
C SER A 186 3.96 -21.52 -16.90
N HIS A 187 4.23 -22.69 -16.34
CA HIS A 187 3.21 -23.62 -15.84
C HIS A 187 2.56 -23.20 -14.50
N PHE A 188 3.06 -22.11 -13.89
CA PHE A 188 2.46 -21.54 -12.68
C PHE A 188 1.47 -20.43 -12.99
N PHE A 189 1.37 -20.03 -14.26
CA PHE A 189 0.55 -18.91 -14.69
C PHE A 189 -0.68 -19.37 -15.48
N ALA A 190 -1.79 -18.70 -15.23
CA ALA A 190 -3.07 -18.97 -15.88
C ALA A 190 -3.38 -18.01 -17.05
N GLY A 191 -2.46 -17.10 -17.38
CA GLY A 191 -2.58 -16.15 -18.47
C GLY A 191 -2.44 -14.70 -18.04
N PRO A 192 -2.45 -13.76 -19.00
CA PRO A 192 -2.19 -12.36 -18.74
C PRO A 192 -3.31 -11.68 -17.94
N ASN A 193 -2.92 -10.68 -17.15
CA ASN A 193 -3.82 -9.71 -16.53
C ASN A 193 -3.28 -8.29 -16.71
N MET A 194 -3.94 -7.31 -16.12
CA MET A 194 -3.53 -5.91 -16.26
C MET A 194 -2.20 -5.57 -15.55
N TYR A 195 -1.75 -6.42 -14.63
CA TYR A 195 -0.51 -6.23 -13.86
C TYR A 195 0.60 -7.21 -14.28
N GLY A 196 0.34 -8.09 -15.22
CA GLY A 196 1.28 -9.10 -15.70
C GLY A 196 0.60 -10.43 -15.96
N GLN A 197 0.71 -11.38 -15.05
CA GLN A 197 0.16 -12.74 -15.17
C GLN A 197 -0.74 -13.08 -13.99
N ASN A 198 -1.84 -13.78 -14.27
CA ASN A 198 -2.58 -14.48 -13.23
C ASN A 198 -1.82 -15.73 -12.79
N LEU A 199 -1.86 -16.04 -11.51
CA LEU A 199 -1.34 -17.30 -10.98
C LEU A 199 -2.35 -18.43 -11.19
N ASP A 200 -1.85 -19.64 -11.43
CA ASP A 200 -2.68 -20.84 -11.45
C ASP A 200 -2.88 -21.37 -10.02
N TYR A 201 -3.88 -20.88 -9.35
CA TYR A 201 -4.22 -21.31 -7.98
C TYR A 201 -4.69 -22.76 -7.86
N ASN A 202 -5.00 -23.43 -8.95
CA ASN A 202 -5.26 -24.88 -8.95
C ASN A 202 -3.97 -25.71 -8.91
N ASN A 203 -2.84 -25.10 -9.20
CA ASN A 203 -1.54 -25.75 -9.14
C ASN A 203 -1.08 -25.91 -7.67
N PRO A 204 -0.90 -27.15 -7.16
CA PRO A 204 -0.51 -27.34 -5.76
C PRO A 204 0.86 -26.77 -5.41
N PHE A 205 1.77 -26.62 -6.39
CA PHE A 205 3.05 -25.96 -6.15
C PHE A 205 2.91 -24.46 -5.95
N VAL A 206 2.01 -23.81 -6.69
CA VAL A 206 1.69 -22.38 -6.48
C VAL A 206 1.17 -22.18 -5.06
N ARG A 207 0.16 -22.96 -4.64
CA ARG A 207 -0.37 -22.91 -3.28
C ARG A 207 0.71 -23.13 -2.21
N ALA A 208 1.58 -24.13 -2.40
CA ALA A 208 2.66 -24.42 -1.46
C ALA A 208 3.67 -23.25 -1.36
N ILE A 209 4.00 -22.60 -2.48
CA ILE A 209 4.90 -21.45 -2.50
C ILE A 209 4.27 -20.26 -1.77
N LEU A 210 2.98 -19.97 -2.00
CA LEU A 210 2.27 -18.89 -1.33
C LEU A 210 2.21 -19.11 0.19
N LEU A 211 1.90 -20.31 0.64
CA LEU A 211 1.91 -20.67 2.07
C LEU A 211 3.32 -20.54 2.67
N GLU A 212 4.37 -20.92 1.93
CA GLU A 212 5.74 -20.78 2.41
C GLU A 212 6.18 -19.31 2.52
N LEU A 213 5.80 -18.46 1.56
CA LEU A 213 6.05 -17.01 1.64
C LEU A 213 5.36 -16.41 2.86
N GLN A 214 4.09 -16.73 3.08
CA GLN A 214 3.35 -16.33 4.26
C GLN A 214 4.05 -16.81 5.55
N ARG A 215 4.46 -18.09 5.61
CA ARG A 215 5.14 -18.66 6.77
C ARG A 215 6.41 -17.88 7.10
N ARG A 216 7.21 -17.52 6.11
CA ARG A 216 8.44 -16.73 6.30
C ARG A 216 8.16 -15.37 6.91
N LYS A 217 7.11 -14.69 6.47
CA LYS A 217 6.68 -13.42 7.07
C LYS A 217 6.40 -13.56 8.57
N VAL A 218 5.67 -14.62 8.92
CA VAL A 218 5.34 -14.90 10.33
C VAL A 218 6.59 -15.28 11.13
N ASP A 219 7.52 -16.04 10.56
CA ASP A 219 8.81 -16.36 11.20
C ASP A 219 9.61 -15.11 11.61
N PHE A 220 9.51 -14.03 10.83
CA PHE A 220 10.12 -12.74 11.16
C PHE A 220 9.38 -11.97 12.27
N GLY A 221 8.17 -12.40 12.65
CA GLY A 221 7.42 -11.87 13.78
C GLY A 221 6.16 -11.11 13.42
N ALA A 222 5.61 -11.33 12.22
CA ALA A 222 4.33 -10.74 11.87
C ALA A 222 3.20 -11.31 12.72
N ASP A 223 2.37 -10.43 13.26
CA ASP A 223 1.13 -10.76 13.99
C ASP A 223 -0.07 -10.79 13.06
N GLY A 224 0.07 -10.17 11.91
CA GLY A 224 -0.96 -10.12 10.88
C GLY A 224 -0.38 -10.19 9.47
N VAL A 225 -1.21 -10.63 8.54
CA VAL A 225 -0.90 -10.72 7.11
C VAL A 225 -2.06 -10.09 6.34
N ARG A 226 -1.75 -9.17 5.46
CA ARG A 226 -2.69 -8.69 4.44
C ARG A 226 -2.39 -9.40 3.12
N VAL A 227 -3.41 -9.96 2.51
CA VAL A 227 -3.32 -10.64 1.23
C VAL A 227 -3.87 -9.72 0.15
N ASP A 228 -2.97 -9.24 -0.73
CA ASP A 228 -3.32 -8.46 -1.90
C ASP A 228 -4.02 -9.31 -2.95
N GLY A 229 -5.07 -8.77 -3.57
CA GLY A 229 -5.78 -9.44 -4.65
C GLY A 229 -6.50 -10.73 -4.25
N ALA A 230 -6.98 -10.86 -3.01
CA ALA A 230 -7.66 -12.07 -2.55
C ALA A 230 -8.89 -12.44 -3.38
N GLN A 231 -9.57 -11.47 -4.01
CA GLN A 231 -10.67 -11.74 -4.95
C GLN A 231 -10.23 -12.49 -6.22
N ASP A 232 -8.93 -12.57 -6.50
CA ASP A 232 -8.40 -13.24 -7.68
C ASP A 232 -8.12 -14.73 -7.45
N PHE A 233 -8.25 -15.23 -6.24
CA PHE A 233 -8.28 -16.65 -5.93
C PHE A 233 -9.57 -17.27 -6.46
N LYS A 234 -9.63 -17.51 -7.75
CA LYS A 234 -10.81 -18.01 -8.45
C LYS A 234 -10.42 -18.81 -9.68
N TRP A 235 -11.31 -19.71 -10.09
CA TRP A 235 -11.18 -20.48 -11.32
C TRP A 235 -12.52 -20.63 -12.03
N TRP A 236 -12.43 -20.92 -13.33
CA TRP A 236 -13.61 -21.26 -14.11
C TRP A 236 -13.98 -22.75 -13.90
N ASP A 237 -15.14 -23.02 -13.30
CA ASP A 237 -15.67 -24.36 -13.16
C ASP A 237 -16.41 -24.76 -14.44
N VAL A 238 -15.76 -25.64 -15.22
CA VAL A 238 -16.32 -26.10 -16.51
C VAL A 238 -17.64 -26.88 -16.31
N SER A 239 -17.82 -27.54 -15.17
CA SER A 239 -19.01 -28.35 -14.90
C SER A 239 -20.25 -27.53 -14.64
N THR A 240 -20.11 -26.40 -13.99
CA THR A 240 -21.20 -25.45 -13.68
C THR A 240 -21.23 -24.26 -14.62
N GLN A 241 -20.18 -24.04 -15.41
CA GLN A 241 -19.98 -22.84 -16.25
C GLN A 241 -20.04 -21.54 -15.46
N GLU A 242 -19.45 -21.55 -14.27
CA GLU A 242 -19.41 -20.41 -13.36
C GLU A 242 -18.00 -20.13 -12.88
N MET A 243 -17.71 -18.87 -12.55
CA MET A 243 -16.50 -18.49 -11.84
C MET A 243 -16.67 -18.81 -10.35
N ARG A 244 -15.79 -19.62 -9.80
CA ARG A 244 -15.77 -19.98 -8.38
C ARG A 244 -14.60 -19.34 -7.68
N HIS A 245 -14.85 -18.79 -6.49
CA HIS A 245 -13.83 -18.32 -5.58
C HIS A 245 -13.35 -19.45 -4.67
N ASP A 246 -12.06 -19.42 -4.33
CA ASP A 246 -11.43 -20.41 -3.47
C ASP A 246 -11.37 -19.91 -2.01
N ASP A 247 -12.52 -19.73 -1.44
CA ASP A 247 -12.67 -19.26 -0.06
C ASP A 247 -12.08 -20.27 0.94
N ASP A 248 -12.16 -21.57 0.61
CA ASP A 248 -11.58 -22.62 1.44
C ASP A 248 -10.06 -22.47 1.56
N TYR A 249 -9.39 -22.07 0.49
CA TYR A 249 -7.94 -21.84 0.54
C TYR A 249 -7.58 -20.56 1.30
N LEU A 250 -8.37 -19.48 1.16
CA LEU A 250 -8.17 -18.28 1.98
C LEU A 250 -8.35 -18.60 3.47
N GLN A 251 -9.33 -19.43 3.80
CA GLN A 251 -9.52 -19.91 5.18
C GLN A 251 -8.34 -20.77 5.62
N GLU A 252 -7.85 -21.69 4.79
CA GLU A 252 -6.65 -22.50 5.06
C GLU A 252 -5.43 -21.61 5.40
N MET A 253 -5.23 -20.54 4.63
CA MET A 253 -4.16 -19.57 4.90
C MET A 253 -4.29 -18.93 6.29
N SER A 254 -5.52 -18.57 6.70
CA SER A 254 -5.78 -17.94 8.01
C SER A 254 -5.69 -18.91 9.19
N ASP A 255 -5.86 -20.22 8.93
CA ASP A 255 -5.85 -21.26 9.95
C ASP A 255 -4.44 -21.84 10.22
N VAL A 256 -3.43 -21.42 9.45
CA VAL A 256 -2.06 -21.88 9.65
C VAL A 256 -1.56 -21.51 11.04
N VAL A 257 -1.23 -22.52 11.82
CA VAL A 257 -0.57 -22.34 13.13
C VAL A 257 0.92 -22.21 12.92
N GLN A 258 1.49 -21.15 13.47
CA GLN A 258 2.89 -20.82 13.39
C GLN A 258 3.52 -20.84 14.78
N ASN A 259 4.78 -21.30 14.86
CA ASN A 259 5.54 -21.26 16.12
C ASN A 259 6.65 -20.21 16.02
N VAL A 260 6.53 -19.16 16.84
CA VAL A 260 7.54 -18.11 16.94
C VAL A 260 7.93 -17.94 18.41
N ALA A 261 9.23 -17.88 18.68
CA ALA A 261 9.79 -17.82 20.02
C ALA A 261 9.29 -18.95 20.95
N GLY A 262 8.90 -20.09 20.40
CA GLY A 262 8.35 -21.22 21.13
C GLY A 262 6.87 -21.08 21.53
N VAL A 263 6.15 -20.14 20.94
CA VAL A 263 4.71 -19.90 21.16
C VAL A 263 3.94 -20.17 19.89
N ASP A 264 2.90 -20.99 20.00
CA ASP A 264 2.02 -21.29 18.88
C ASP A 264 0.94 -20.21 18.76
N TYR A 265 0.78 -19.65 17.56
CA TYR A 265 -0.28 -18.69 17.28
C TYR A 265 -0.73 -18.73 15.82
N GLN A 266 -1.88 -18.14 15.56
CA GLN A 266 -2.42 -17.84 14.26
C GLN A 266 -2.41 -16.33 14.05
N PRO A 267 -1.80 -15.81 12.97
CA PRO A 267 -1.85 -14.39 12.63
C PRO A 267 -3.28 -13.92 12.39
N TRP A 268 -3.50 -12.63 12.57
CA TRP A 268 -4.68 -11.97 12.04
C TRP A 268 -4.55 -11.80 10.53
N PHE A 269 -5.62 -12.09 9.77
CA PHE A 269 -5.64 -11.95 8.32
C PHE A 269 -6.52 -10.80 7.86
N VAL A 270 -6.01 -10.06 6.87
CA VAL A 270 -6.73 -9.04 6.12
C VAL A 270 -6.69 -9.43 4.65
N PHE A 271 -7.86 -9.53 4.03
CA PHE A 271 -7.96 -9.85 2.61
C PHE A 271 -8.40 -8.61 1.83
N GLU A 272 -7.63 -8.26 0.82
CA GLU A 272 -8.12 -7.34 -0.20
C GLU A 272 -9.15 -8.08 -1.04
N ASP A 273 -10.41 -7.91 -0.68
CA ASP A 273 -11.51 -8.62 -1.30
C ASP A 273 -12.53 -7.64 -1.89
N GLY A 274 -12.52 -7.52 -3.21
CA GLY A 274 -13.42 -6.68 -3.98
C GLY A 274 -14.87 -7.19 -4.05
N ARG A 275 -15.19 -8.31 -3.44
CA ARG A 275 -16.55 -8.88 -3.46
C ARG A 275 -17.50 -8.08 -2.55
N PRO A 276 -18.82 -8.03 -2.91
CA PRO A 276 -19.76 -7.10 -2.26
C PRO A 276 -19.98 -7.34 -0.76
N TRP A 277 -19.91 -8.58 -0.28
CA TRP A 277 -20.18 -8.92 1.11
C TRP A 277 -19.33 -10.07 1.62
N PRO A 278 -18.94 -10.06 2.93
CA PRO A 278 -18.41 -11.26 3.56
C PRO A 278 -19.52 -12.31 3.65
N GLN A 279 -19.14 -13.56 3.57
CA GLN A 279 -20.02 -14.64 3.98
C GLN A 279 -20.27 -14.55 5.50
N GLU A 280 -21.41 -15.06 5.97
CA GLU A 280 -21.84 -14.89 7.37
C GLU A 280 -20.82 -15.44 8.39
N ASP A 281 -20.09 -16.49 8.03
CA ASP A 281 -19.13 -17.17 8.90
C ASP A 281 -17.67 -16.68 8.75
N TRP A 282 -17.42 -15.65 7.94
CA TRP A 282 -16.08 -15.15 7.76
C TRP A 282 -15.61 -14.32 8.94
N GLU A 283 -14.66 -14.84 9.69
CA GLU A 283 -13.90 -14.09 10.69
C GLU A 283 -12.86 -13.15 10.07
N LEU A 284 -12.71 -13.19 8.77
CA LEU A 284 -11.68 -12.48 8.03
C LEU A 284 -12.07 -11.03 7.81
N SER A 285 -11.12 -10.14 8.02
CA SER A 285 -11.28 -8.72 7.74
C SER A 285 -11.03 -8.43 6.26
N SER A 286 -11.67 -7.39 5.72
CA SER A 286 -11.46 -6.93 4.35
C SER A 286 -11.08 -5.46 4.34
N ASP A 287 -10.05 -5.08 3.60
CA ASP A 287 -9.72 -3.68 3.37
C ASP A 287 -10.47 -3.12 2.17
N TYR A 288 -10.90 -3.99 1.27
CA TYR A 288 -11.74 -3.69 0.12
C TYR A 288 -13.03 -4.45 0.18
N ARG A 289 -14.11 -3.74 -0.09
CA ARG A 289 -15.36 -4.39 -0.45
C ARG A 289 -16.00 -3.67 -1.58
N ALA A 290 -16.13 -4.36 -2.69
CA ALA A 290 -16.77 -3.80 -3.87
C ALA A 290 -18.29 -3.76 -3.73
N VAL A 291 -18.77 -3.20 -2.64
CA VAL A 291 -20.09 -2.59 -2.65
C VAL A 291 -20.27 -1.73 -3.89
N ILE A 292 -19.18 -1.29 -4.44
CA ILE A 292 -19.06 -0.43 -5.62
C ILE A 292 -19.31 -1.18 -6.92
N GLU A 293 -18.99 -2.47 -7.05
CA GLU A 293 -19.25 -3.15 -8.32
C GLU A 293 -20.73 -3.26 -8.64
N SER A 294 -21.55 -3.50 -7.63
CA SER A 294 -23.00 -3.44 -7.81
C SER A 294 -23.53 -2.02 -8.11
N GLN A 295 -22.72 -0.99 -7.91
CA GLN A 295 -23.09 0.40 -8.17
C GLN A 295 -22.60 0.90 -9.53
N LYS A 296 -21.57 0.29 -10.12
CA LYS A 296 -21.15 0.59 -11.50
C LYS A 296 -22.26 0.38 -12.51
N GLU A 297 -23.13 -0.61 -12.26
CA GLU A 297 -24.27 -0.89 -13.13
C GLU A 297 -25.39 0.17 -13.02
N THR A 298 -25.49 0.83 -11.87
CA THR A 298 -26.58 1.78 -11.60
C THR A 298 -26.16 3.23 -11.80
N ASP A 299 -24.88 3.57 -11.60
CA ASP A 299 -24.36 4.93 -11.71
C ASP A 299 -22.84 4.95 -11.98
N PRO A 300 -22.44 4.65 -13.21
CA PRO A 300 -21.01 4.49 -13.56
C PRO A 300 -20.21 5.78 -13.46
N ASP A 301 -20.86 6.94 -13.45
CA ASP A 301 -20.18 8.24 -13.47
C ASP A 301 -19.87 8.80 -12.07
N VAL A 302 -20.49 8.26 -11.04
CA VAL A 302 -20.39 8.83 -9.68
C VAL A 302 -19.12 8.38 -8.98
N PHE A 303 -18.70 7.15 -9.17
CA PHE A 303 -17.56 6.62 -8.45
C PHE A 303 -16.92 5.43 -9.16
N GLN A 304 -15.74 5.59 -9.67
CA GLN A 304 -15.06 4.52 -10.41
C GLN A 304 -14.04 3.75 -9.56
N TRP A 305 -13.58 4.31 -8.46
CA TRP A 305 -12.48 3.76 -7.69
C TRP A 305 -12.61 4.03 -6.22
N GLY A 306 -12.09 3.13 -5.51
CA GLY A 306 -11.92 3.25 -4.10
C GLY A 306 -13.07 2.64 -3.34
N PRO A 307 -12.71 1.92 -2.33
CA PRO A 307 -13.68 1.32 -1.43
C PRO A 307 -14.47 2.42 -0.74
N LEU A 308 -15.75 2.18 -0.53
CA LEU A 308 -16.57 3.02 0.36
C LEU A 308 -16.00 3.07 1.78
N THR A 309 -15.07 2.18 2.06
CA THR A 309 -14.41 2.07 3.35
C THR A 309 -13.33 3.13 3.57
N PHE A 310 -12.85 3.79 2.50
CA PHE A 310 -11.89 4.89 2.62
C PHE A 310 -12.50 6.22 2.21
N ALA A 311 -12.52 7.18 3.12
CA ALA A 311 -12.82 8.54 2.76
C ALA A 311 -11.58 9.16 2.12
N HIS A 312 -11.69 9.43 0.86
CA HIS A 312 -10.78 10.37 0.26
C HIS A 312 -11.15 11.73 0.79
N ASN A 313 -10.37 12.43 1.49
CA ASN A 313 -10.62 13.78 2.00
C ASN A 313 -11.13 14.77 0.93
N THR A 314 -11.92 14.31 -0.01
CA THR A 314 -12.44 15.11 -1.10
C THR A 314 -13.92 15.41 -0.90
N PRO A 315 -14.39 16.62 -1.21
CA PRO A 315 -15.81 16.92 -1.23
C PRO A 315 -16.63 15.98 -2.10
N PHE A 316 -15.99 15.39 -3.13
CA PHE A 316 -16.63 14.43 -4.02
C PHE A 316 -17.11 13.18 -3.28
N ILE A 317 -16.31 12.63 -2.36
CA ILE A 317 -16.70 11.43 -1.61
C ILE A 317 -17.89 11.72 -0.70
N TYR A 318 -17.96 12.90 -0.10
CA TYR A 318 -19.13 13.32 0.67
C TYR A 318 -20.37 13.43 -0.21
N THR A 319 -20.24 13.94 -1.43
CA THR A 319 -21.35 13.97 -2.40
C THR A 319 -21.80 12.56 -2.75
N PHE A 320 -20.87 11.63 -2.95
CA PHE A 320 -21.16 10.22 -3.17
C PHE A 320 -21.90 9.62 -1.97
N TRP A 321 -21.44 9.85 -0.76
CA TRP A 321 -22.08 9.35 0.44
C TRP A 321 -23.52 9.89 0.61
N LEU A 322 -23.76 11.11 0.25
CA LEU A 322 -25.12 11.66 0.25
C LEU A 322 -26.06 10.86 -0.67
N SER A 323 -25.61 10.49 -1.85
CA SER A 323 -26.40 9.73 -2.82
C SER A 323 -26.52 8.24 -2.49
N LYS A 324 -25.54 7.66 -1.78
CA LYS A 324 -25.44 6.24 -1.45
C LYS A 324 -25.45 5.96 0.06
N TYR A 325 -26.00 6.87 0.83
CA TYR A 325 -26.03 6.79 2.29
C TYR A 325 -26.61 5.47 2.83
N TRP A 326 -27.67 4.95 2.20
CA TRP A 326 -28.27 3.68 2.57
C TRP A 326 -27.28 2.51 2.50
N ARG A 327 -26.37 2.55 1.55
CA ARG A 327 -25.35 1.51 1.37
C ARG A 327 -24.26 1.62 2.42
N LEU A 328 -23.84 2.83 2.75
CA LEU A 328 -22.92 3.05 3.86
C LEU A 328 -23.53 2.58 5.18
N TRP A 329 -24.80 2.88 5.40
CA TRP A 329 -25.54 2.39 6.57
C TRP A 329 -25.55 0.87 6.66
N GLU A 330 -25.84 0.19 5.55
CA GLU A 330 -25.83 -1.26 5.47
C GLU A 330 -24.47 -1.85 5.85
N ILE A 331 -23.36 -1.26 5.34
CA ILE A 331 -22.00 -1.65 5.70
C ILE A 331 -21.76 -1.50 7.19
N LEU A 332 -22.07 -0.35 7.74
CA LEU A 332 -21.83 -0.04 9.15
C LEU A 332 -22.66 -0.91 10.11
N THR A 333 -23.77 -1.46 9.66
CA THR A 333 -24.60 -2.39 10.45
C THR A 333 -24.16 -3.85 10.35
N ARG A 334 -23.39 -4.22 9.31
CA ARG A 334 -22.93 -5.60 9.11
C ARG A 334 -21.45 -5.84 9.42
N GLY A 335 -20.65 -4.80 9.49
CA GLY A 335 -19.20 -4.96 9.34
C GLY A 335 -18.35 -4.53 10.49
N SER A 336 -18.19 -5.33 11.56
CA SER A 336 -17.07 -5.15 12.49
C SER A 336 -15.71 -5.53 11.87
N ASN A 337 -15.71 -6.27 10.77
CA ASN A 337 -14.52 -6.83 10.09
C ASN A 337 -14.14 -6.06 8.83
N TRP A 338 -14.38 -4.77 8.80
CA TRP A 338 -13.98 -3.88 7.74
C TRP A 338 -12.71 -3.13 8.07
N ILE A 339 -11.88 -2.92 7.07
CA ILE A 339 -10.87 -1.88 7.12
C ILE A 339 -11.48 -0.61 6.53
N SER A 340 -11.40 0.47 7.27
CA SER A 340 -11.85 1.81 6.87
C SER A 340 -10.71 2.81 7.03
N GLY A 341 -10.90 4.07 6.72
CA GLY A 341 -9.87 5.08 6.98
C GLY A 341 -9.90 6.28 6.05
N THR A 342 -8.88 7.11 6.16
CA THR A 342 -8.80 8.36 5.43
C THR A 342 -8.40 8.17 3.98
N ALA A 343 -7.37 7.38 3.74
CA ALA A 343 -6.87 6.96 2.46
C ALA A 343 -5.86 5.83 2.67
N ASN A 344 -5.73 4.96 1.70
CA ASN A 344 -4.65 4.00 1.59
C ASN A 344 -3.71 4.39 0.43
N HIS A 345 -2.73 3.54 0.14
CA HIS A 345 -1.78 3.75 -0.96
C HIS A 345 -2.45 3.82 -2.35
N ASP A 346 -3.61 3.17 -2.54
CA ASP A 346 -4.36 3.19 -3.78
C ASP A 346 -5.23 4.42 -3.96
N THR A 347 -5.64 5.03 -2.87
CA THR A 347 -6.69 6.05 -2.91
C THR A 347 -6.18 7.45 -2.66
N LEU A 348 -4.97 7.61 -2.11
CA LEU A 348 -4.42 8.92 -1.82
C LEU A 348 -4.20 9.74 -3.09
N ARG A 349 -4.81 10.92 -3.13
CA ARG A 349 -4.64 11.94 -4.19
C ARG A 349 -4.85 11.43 -5.62
N ARG A 350 -5.72 10.45 -5.81
CA ARG A 350 -6.08 10.00 -7.17
C ARG A 350 -6.99 11.02 -7.84
N GLY A 351 -6.44 11.77 -8.76
CA GLY A 351 -7.17 12.78 -9.51
C GLY A 351 -8.29 12.23 -10.41
N THR A 352 -8.29 10.93 -10.70
CA THR A 352 -9.39 10.26 -11.41
C THR A 352 -10.69 10.28 -10.62
N GLN A 353 -10.61 10.38 -9.29
CA GLN A 353 -11.76 10.39 -8.39
C GLN A 353 -12.33 11.78 -8.17
N VAL A 354 -11.64 12.82 -8.62
CA VAL A 354 -12.09 14.20 -8.47
C VAL A 354 -12.56 14.74 -9.80
N ASN A 355 -13.86 14.88 -9.94
CA ASN A 355 -14.44 15.52 -11.12
C ASN A 355 -14.34 17.06 -10.99
N PRO A 356 -13.49 17.73 -11.80
CA PRO A 356 -13.29 19.17 -11.71
C PRO A 356 -14.51 19.99 -12.18
N LYS A 357 -15.50 19.35 -12.80
CA LYS A 357 -16.72 20.03 -13.27
C LYS A 357 -17.81 20.12 -12.18
N LEU A 358 -17.68 19.38 -11.07
CA LEU A 358 -18.63 19.48 -9.99
C LEU A 358 -18.46 20.78 -9.23
N ASN A 359 -19.55 21.52 -9.02
CA ASN A 359 -19.54 22.81 -8.32
C ASN A 359 -18.89 22.76 -6.93
N ILE A 360 -19.02 21.65 -6.24
CA ILE A 360 -18.39 21.48 -4.92
C ILE A 360 -16.85 21.47 -5.04
N ASN A 361 -16.31 20.86 -6.07
CA ASN A 361 -14.87 20.78 -6.29
C ASN A 361 -14.31 22.11 -6.82
N THR A 362 -15.02 22.81 -7.69
CA THR A 362 -14.59 24.12 -8.24
C THR A 362 -14.46 25.21 -7.17
N ARG A 363 -15.04 25.01 -5.98
CA ARG A 363 -14.87 25.92 -4.84
C ARG A 363 -13.51 25.75 -4.14
N LEU A 364 -12.82 24.63 -4.38
CA LEU A 364 -11.51 24.34 -3.76
C LEU A 364 -10.36 24.94 -4.57
N GLY A 365 -10.50 25.06 -5.87
CA GLY A 365 -9.46 25.57 -6.74
C GLY A 365 -9.92 25.66 -8.20
N GLU A 366 -9.12 26.30 -9.04
CA GLU A 366 -9.35 26.45 -10.46
C GLU A 366 -8.75 25.27 -11.26
N THR A 367 -7.67 24.71 -10.75
CA THR A 367 -6.98 23.57 -11.34
C THR A 367 -7.21 22.29 -10.53
N LYS A 368 -7.04 21.14 -11.17
CA LYS A 368 -7.16 19.84 -10.49
C LYS A 368 -6.13 19.69 -9.37
N MET A 369 -4.94 20.23 -9.54
CA MET A 369 -3.88 20.21 -8.53
C MET A 369 -4.29 20.99 -7.28
N GLU A 370 -4.79 22.21 -7.44
CA GLU A 370 -5.28 23.02 -6.32
C GLU A 370 -6.45 22.35 -5.59
N ILE A 371 -7.37 21.75 -6.35
CA ILE A 371 -8.50 20.98 -5.79
C ILE A 371 -7.99 19.83 -4.94
N LEU A 372 -7.04 19.04 -5.47
CA LEU A 372 -6.47 17.90 -4.75
C LEU A 372 -5.68 18.33 -3.51
N ASP A 373 -4.84 19.35 -3.63
CA ASP A 373 -4.09 19.86 -2.47
C ASP A 373 -5.03 20.30 -1.36
N LYS A 374 -6.07 21.05 -1.72
CA LYS A 374 -7.05 21.54 -0.75
C LYS A 374 -7.93 20.42 -0.17
N ALA A 375 -8.27 19.42 -0.97
CA ALA A 375 -9.08 18.29 -0.52
C ALA A 375 -8.36 17.42 0.53
N TYR A 376 -7.04 17.38 0.49
CA TYR A 376 -6.20 16.59 1.42
C TYR A 376 -5.52 17.45 2.50
N ASP A 377 -5.93 18.69 2.70
CA ASP A 377 -5.27 19.62 3.63
C ASP A 377 -5.64 19.41 5.10
N ASN A 378 -6.70 18.64 5.39
CA ASN A 378 -7.17 18.40 6.75
C ASN A 378 -7.48 16.92 7.05
N PRO A 379 -6.47 16.06 7.19
CA PRO A 379 -6.67 14.65 7.52
C PRO A 379 -7.33 14.43 8.89
N ALA A 380 -7.23 15.38 9.81
CA ALA A 380 -7.83 15.26 11.14
C ALA A 380 -9.36 15.16 11.10
N VAL A 381 -10.02 15.84 10.17
CA VAL A 381 -11.49 15.76 9.99
C VAL A 381 -11.90 14.37 9.52
N SER A 382 -11.15 13.77 8.60
CA SER A 382 -11.45 12.40 8.14
C SER A 382 -11.22 11.38 9.25
N ILE A 383 -10.13 11.50 10.01
CA ILE A 383 -9.88 10.65 11.17
C ILE A 383 -11.00 10.80 12.19
N LEU A 384 -11.49 12.02 12.45
CA LEU A 384 -12.64 12.25 13.34
C LEU A 384 -13.89 11.52 12.85
N THR A 385 -14.16 11.54 11.53
CA THR A 385 -15.32 10.84 10.95
C THR A 385 -15.25 9.35 11.26
N TYR A 386 -14.07 8.71 11.09
CA TYR A 386 -13.90 7.28 11.32
C TYR A 386 -13.67 6.89 12.78
N ALA A 387 -13.27 7.82 13.64
CA ALA A 387 -12.91 7.52 15.02
C ALA A 387 -14.03 6.84 15.82
N ALA A 388 -15.29 7.13 15.51
CA ALA A 388 -16.45 6.55 16.18
C ALA A 388 -17.20 5.49 15.34
N LEU A 389 -16.79 5.25 14.09
CA LEU A 389 -17.48 4.30 13.21
C LEU A 389 -16.97 2.86 13.41
N PRO A 390 -17.80 1.84 13.09
CA PRO A 390 -17.42 0.43 13.09
C PRO A 390 -16.23 0.13 12.17
N GLY A 391 -15.65 -1.05 12.35
CA GLY A 391 -14.50 -1.54 11.58
C GLY A 391 -13.16 -1.10 12.16
N VAL A 392 -12.09 -1.27 11.41
CA VAL A 392 -10.71 -0.94 11.77
C VAL A 392 -10.22 0.18 10.86
N PRO A 393 -10.07 1.41 11.35
CA PRO A 393 -9.49 2.50 10.55
C PRO A 393 -8.01 2.24 10.28
N MET A 394 -7.63 2.44 9.03
CA MET A 394 -6.25 2.44 8.57
C MET A 394 -5.91 3.83 8.01
N ASP A 395 -4.82 4.41 8.47
CA ASP A 395 -4.30 5.67 7.98
C ASP A 395 -3.00 5.42 7.23
N PHE A 396 -2.92 5.87 5.99
CA PHE A 396 -1.67 5.86 5.26
C PHE A 396 -0.79 7.02 5.72
N LEU A 397 0.46 6.75 6.06
CA LEU A 397 1.38 7.74 6.62
C LEU A 397 1.52 8.98 5.73
N ASN A 398 1.66 8.78 4.41
CA ASN A 398 1.77 9.89 3.46
C ASN A 398 0.52 10.77 3.43
N ALA A 399 -0.67 10.18 3.64
CA ALA A 399 -1.91 10.94 3.74
C ALA A 399 -1.95 11.84 4.97
N THR A 400 -1.62 11.29 6.14
CA THR A 400 -1.64 12.02 7.40
C THR A 400 -0.52 13.05 7.50
N ALA A 401 0.61 12.80 6.86
CA ALA A 401 1.73 13.74 6.73
C ALA A 401 1.50 14.82 5.66
N ARG A 402 0.43 14.75 4.88
CA ARG A 402 0.18 15.62 3.72
C ARG A 402 1.31 15.58 2.69
N ALA A 403 2.03 14.45 2.62
CA ALA A 403 3.09 14.21 1.64
C ALA A 403 2.50 13.85 0.28
N SER A 404 3.25 14.08 -0.77
CA SER A 404 2.92 13.59 -2.10
C SER A 404 2.92 12.06 -2.12
N TRP A 405 2.16 11.49 -3.04
CA TRP A 405 2.14 10.07 -3.29
C TRP A 405 1.79 9.80 -4.75
N GLY A 406 2.54 8.93 -5.36
CA GLY A 406 2.26 8.42 -6.70
C GLY A 406 2.69 6.98 -6.77
N PHE A 407 2.19 6.23 -7.75
CA PHE A 407 2.67 4.88 -7.98
C PHE A 407 4.12 4.92 -8.42
N ILE A 408 4.97 4.34 -7.62
CA ILE A 408 6.40 4.24 -7.87
C ILE A 408 6.64 2.84 -8.42
N ARG A 409 6.30 2.65 -9.69
CA ARG A 409 6.41 1.36 -10.36
C ARG A 409 7.65 1.29 -11.22
N ASN A 410 8.36 0.20 -11.10
CA ASN A 410 9.41 -0.20 -12.02
C ASN A 410 8.98 -1.49 -12.73
N GLN A 411 7.83 -1.46 -13.37
CA GLN A 411 7.30 -2.60 -14.08
C GLN A 411 7.74 -2.62 -15.51
N ASP A 412 8.09 -3.81 -15.93
CA ASP A 412 8.32 -4.15 -17.30
C ASP A 412 7.45 -5.32 -17.73
N ASP A 413 6.67 -5.09 -18.73
CA ASP A 413 5.87 -6.12 -19.36
C ASP A 413 6.72 -7.13 -20.14
N LYS A 414 7.77 -6.68 -20.80
CA LYS A 414 8.62 -7.52 -21.64
C LYS A 414 10.09 -7.14 -21.56
N TYR A 415 10.46 -5.87 -21.38
CA TYR A 415 11.80 -5.38 -21.70
C TYR A 415 12.33 -4.26 -20.78
N GLY A 416 11.81 -4.07 -19.60
CA GLY A 416 12.40 -3.16 -18.63
C GLY A 416 11.99 -1.69 -18.71
N VAL A 417 10.90 -1.37 -19.41
CA VAL A 417 10.37 0.00 -19.41
C VAL A 417 8.84 -0.02 -19.46
N LYS A 418 8.22 0.09 -18.30
CA LYS A 418 6.79 0.35 -18.22
C LYS A 418 6.56 1.72 -17.58
N VAL A 419 6.01 2.63 -18.34
CA VAL A 419 5.42 3.85 -17.80
C VAL A 419 3.92 3.65 -17.79
N VAL A 420 3.37 3.45 -16.60
CA VAL A 420 1.91 3.36 -16.45
C VAL A 420 1.34 4.76 -16.61
N ALA A 421 0.20 4.88 -17.28
CA ALA A 421 -0.49 6.15 -17.49
C ALA A 421 -0.76 6.92 -16.16
N GLU A 422 -0.89 6.21 -15.07
CA GLU A 422 -1.10 6.76 -13.72
C GLU A 422 0.11 7.53 -13.18
N GLU A 423 1.33 7.12 -13.48
CA GLU A 423 2.55 7.83 -13.07
C GLU A 423 2.70 9.14 -13.84
N ALA A 424 2.42 9.11 -15.14
CA ALA A 424 2.35 10.33 -15.93
C ALA A 424 1.29 11.30 -15.41
N ILE A 425 0.18 10.77 -14.91
CA ILE A 425 -0.90 11.54 -14.32
C ILE A 425 -0.50 12.10 -12.95
N SER A 426 0.24 11.37 -12.12
CA SER A 426 0.68 11.87 -10.81
C SER A 426 1.55 13.11 -10.93
N LEU A 427 2.40 13.19 -11.95
CA LEU A 427 3.17 14.40 -12.27
C LEU A 427 2.24 15.60 -12.51
N LYS A 428 1.14 15.41 -13.24
CA LYS A 428 0.17 16.47 -13.55
C LYS A 428 -0.64 16.91 -12.33
N TRP A 429 -0.85 16.03 -11.38
CA TRP A 429 -1.74 16.29 -10.23
C TRP A 429 -1.03 16.79 -8.99
N GLN A 430 0.24 16.49 -8.83
CA GLN A 430 0.94 16.70 -7.56
C GLN A 430 2.26 17.48 -7.68
N VAL A 431 2.78 17.65 -8.89
CA VAL A 431 4.06 18.35 -9.12
C VAL A 431 3.82 19.59 -9.96
N ASP A 432 3.99 20.77 -9.39
CA ASP A 432 3.97 22.05 -10.10
C ASP A 432 5.37 22.45 -10.59
N GLU A 433 5.45 23.49 -11.42
CA GLU A 433 6.71 24.01 -11.93
C GLU A 433 7.65 24.46 -10.80
N TYR A 434 7.09 25.02 -9.73
CA TYR A 434 7.89 25.46 -8.60
C TYR A 434 8.53 24.25 -7.90
N SER A 435 7.74 23.23 -7.55
CA SER A 435 8.24 22.02 -6.90
C SER A 435 9.28 21.29 -7.75
N TYR A 436 9.05 21.23 -9.07
CA TYR A 436 10.01 20.64 -9.99
C TYR A 436 11.31 21.44 -10.05
N SER A 437 11.23 22.78 -10.05
CA SER A 437 12.39 23.67 -10.17
C SER A 437 13.32 23.68 -8.96
N VAL A 438 12.87 23.19 -7.81
CA VAL A 438 13.73 23.08 -6.61
C VAL A 438 14.96 22.23 -6.92
N PRO A 439 16.18 22.68 -6.65
CA PRO A 439 17.40 22.00 -7.09
C PRO A 439 17.56 20.55 -6.60
N GLY A 440 17.03 20.24 -5.42
CA GLY A 440 17.08 18.88 -4.85
C GLY A 440 16.04 17.92 -5.42
N ASN A 441 14.96 18.43 -5.98
CA ASN A 441 13.87 17.61 -6.48
C ASN A 441 14.14 17.16 -7.93
N PHE A 442 13.80 15.93 -8.27
CA PHE A 442 13.91 15.37 -9.63
C PHE A 442 15.34 15.50 -10.21
N ARG A 443 16.34 15.33 -9.35
CA ARG A 443 17.75 15.54 -9.72
C ARG A 443 18.26 14.53 -10.73
N TRP A 444 17.87 13.26 -10.62
CA TRP A 444 18.30 12.20 -11.51
C TRP A 444 17.71 12.38 -12.92
N LEU A 445 16.44 12.74 -12.99
CA LEU A 445 15.79 13.05 -14.27
C LEU A 445 16.38 14.30 -14.92
N LYS A 446 16.69 15.34 -14.14
CA LYS A 446 17.37 16.55 -14.64
C LYS A 446 18.77 16.23 -15.18
N GLU A 447 19.52 15.36 -14.54
CA GLU A 447 20.83 14.91 -15.03
C GLU A 447 20.73 14.14 -16.36
N LEU A 448 19.61 13.51 -16.63
CA LEU A 448 19.30 12.85 -17.90
C LEU A 448 18.75 13.79 -18.98
N GLY A 449 18.57 15.09 -18.67
CA GLY A 449 18.19 16.12 -19.63
C GLY A 449 16.75 16.61 -19.54
N PHE A 450 15.98 16.16 -18.55
CA PHE A 450 14.64 16.69 -18.26
C PHE A 450 14.75 17.89 -17.32
N GLU A 451 15.25 19.02 -17.84
CA GLU A 451 15.54 20.21 -17.03
C GLU A 451 14.28 20.90 -16.51
N THR A 452 13.18 20.79 -17.26
CA THR A 452 11.89 21.36 -16.92
C THR A 452 10.84 20.28 -16.70
N ARG A 453 9.81 20.60 -15.90
CA ARG A 453 8.63 19.74 -15.74
C ARG A 453 7.94 19.48 -17.10
N GLU A 454 7.93 20.48 -17.98
CA GLU A 454 7.33 20.37 -19.30
C GLU A 454 8.02 19.30 -20.16
N ASP A 455 9.35 19.24 -20.14
CA ASP A 455 10.12 18.22 -20.89
C ASP A 455 9.76 16.82 -20.41
N LEU A 456 9.71 16.61 -19.09
CA LEU A 456 9.29 15.34 -18.51
C LEU A 456 7.83 15.01 -18.83
N ALA A 457 6.93 15.97 -18.73
CA ALA A 457 5.51 15.77 -19.04
C ALA A 457 5.31 15.35 -20.49
N ARG A 458 6.01 15.98 -21.44
CA ARG A 458 5.98 15.60 -22.85
C ARG A 458 6.49 14.17 -23.07
N PHE A 459 7.60 13.81 -22.46
CA PHE A 459 8.14 12.45 -22.54
C PHE A 459 7.11 11.42 -22.06
N LEU A 460 6.51 11.65 -20.88
CA LEU A 460 5.51 10.78 -20.28
C LEU A 460 4.17 10.73 -21.05
N GLU A 461 3.89 11.69 -21.90
CA GLU A 461 2.75 11.65 -22.81
C GLU A 461 3.01 10.80 -24.06
N PHE A 462 4.22 10.85 -24.59
CA PHE A 462 4.58 10.11 -25.80
C PHE A 462 4.86 8.63 -25.52
N LEU A 463 5.57 8.32 -24.43
CA LEU A 463 6.08 6.98 -24.17
C LEU A 463 4.99 5.89 -24.13
N PRO A 464 3.87 6.04 -23.40
CA PRO A 464 2.85 4.98 -23.36
C PRO A 464 2.25 4.66 -24.74
N ALA A 465 2.00 5.69 -25.55
CA ALA A 465 1.47 5.49 -26.91
C ALA A 465 2.47 4.78 -27.82
N LEU A 466 3.76 5.09 -27.67
CA LEU A 466 4.81 4.42 -28.45
C LEU A 466 4.98 2.97 -28.02
N VAL A 467 4.95 2.70 -26.72
CA VAL A 467 4.98 1.33 -26.18
C VAL A 467 3.85 0.49 -26.76
N GLU A 468 2.63 1.01 -26.77
CA GLU A 468 1.46 0.32 -27.29
C GLU A 468 1.59 0.01 -28.80
N VAL A 469 1.97 1.01 -29.61
CA VAL A 469 2.01 0.84 -31.08
C VAL A 469 3.22 0.06 -31.57
N THR A 470 4.28 -0.06 -30.79
CA THR A 470 5.52 -0.79 -31.16
C THR A 470 5.64 -2.16 -30.51
N ASP A 471 4.67 -2.54 -29.68
CA ASP A 471 4.73 -3.77 -28.87
C ASP A 471 6.08 -3.90 -28.13
N TYR A 472 6.50 -2.80 -27.47
CA TYR A 472 7.76 -2.70 -26.70
C TYR A 472 9.06 -2.85 -27.51
N ASP A 473 9.08 -2.60 -28.81
CA ASP A 473 10.36 -2.50 -29.53
C ASP A 473 11.13 -1.24 -29.11
N LEU A 474 12.01 -1.41 -28.12
CA LEU A 474 12.78 -0.31 -27.51
C LEU A 474 13.65 0.45 -28.53
N ASN A 475 14.13 -0.20 -29.59
CA ASN A 475 14.91 0.48 -30.65
C ASN A 475 14.01 1.43 -31.45
N THR A 476 12.83 0.96 -31.80
CA THR A 476 11.84 1.79 -32.50
C THR A 476 11.34 2.92 -31.60
N ILE A 477 11.05 2.63 -30.32
CA ILE A 477 10.66 3.64 -29.33
C ILE A 477 11.73 4.73 -29.22
N ALA A 478 12.99 4.37 -28.99
CA ALA A 478 14.08 5.33 -28.91
C ALA A 478 14.23 6.17 -30.19
N THR A 479 14.09 5.54 -31.35
CA THR A 479 14.13 6.23 -32.65
C THR A 479 13.00 7.26 -32.78
N LEU A 480 11.79 6.88 -32.44
CA LEU A 480 10.61 7.76 -32.53
C LEU A 480 10.68 8.91 -31.51
N LEU A 481 11.13 8.65 -30.28
CA LEU A 481 11.30 9.68 -29.25
C LEU A 481 12.35 10.73 -29.68
N ASN A 482 13.42 10.30 -30.35
CA ASN A 482 14.42 11.22 -30.87
C ASN A 482 13.95 12.03 -32.09
N ALA A 483 12.89 11.63 -32.75
CA ALA A 483 12.28 12.38 -33.85
C ALA A 483 11.29 13.46 -33.39
N VAL A 484 11.01 13.56 -32.10
CA VAL A 484 10.11 14.58 -31.54
C VAL A 484 10.83 15.93 -31.47
N GLU A 485 10.17 16.97 -32.00
CA GLU A 485 10.68 18.34 -31.97
C GLU A 485 9.76 19.26 -31.11
N PRO A 486 10.33 20.07 -30.19
CA PRO A 486 11.74 20.07 -29.76
C PRO A 486 12.12 18.79 -29.02
N PRO A 487 13.42 18.48 -28.86
CA PRO A 487 13.90 17.27 -28.17
C PRO A 487 13.28 17.08 -26.77
N LEU A 488 12.99 15.84 -26.41
CA LEU A 488 12.31 15.51 -25.12
C LEU A 488 13.25 15.49 -23.91
N ALA A 489 14.52 15.15 -24.11
CA ALA A 489 15.52 15.02 -23.05
C ALA A 489 16.75 15.90 -23.34
N GLY A 490 16.54 17.19 -23.60
CA GLY A 490 17.61 18.10 -23.97
C GLY A 490 18.36 17.65 -25.24
N PRO A 491 19.63 18.00 -25.40
CA PRO A 491 20.39 17.73 -26.63
C PRO A 491 20.91 16.27 -26.73
N ARG A 492 20.69 15.43 -25.72
CA ARG A 492 21.17 14.04 -25.71
C ARG A 492 20.18 13.13 -26.40
N PRO A 493 20.64 12.27 -27.33
CA PRO A 493 19.76 11.28 -27.91
C PRO A 493 19.36 10.22 -26.88
N ILE A 494 18.08 9.85 -26.89
CA ILE A 494 17.54 8.75 -26.08
C ILE A 494 17.98 7.42 -26.74
N THR A 495 18.65 6.59 -25.99
CA THR A 495 19.05 5.23 -26.40
C THR A 495 18.22 4.19 -25.63
N VAL A 496 18.29 2.93 -26.03
CA VAL A 496 17.66 1.83 -25.26
C VAL A 496 18.15 1.80 -23.81
N GLY A 497 19.47 1.89 -23.61
CA GLY A 497 20.05 2.01 -22.26
C GLY A 497 19.60 3.27 -21.53
N GLY A 498 19.40 4.38 -22.26
CA GLY A 498 18.87 5.62 -21.71
C GLY A 498 17.42 5.49 -21.24
N LEU A 499 16.57 4.73 -21.92
CA LEU A 499 15.20 4.44 -21.48
C LEU A 499 15.19 3.74 -20.11
N LYS A 500 16.05 2.73 -19.93
CA LYS A 500 16.20 2.02 -18.65
C LYS A 500 16.69 2.97 -17.54
N GLN A 501 17.65 3.85 -17.85
CA GLN A 501 18.14 4.86 -16.91
C GLN A 501 17.05 5.88 -16.53
N ILE A 502 16.20 6.28 -17.47
CA ILE A 502 15.08 7.19 -17.20
C ILE A 502 14.06 6.52 -16.26
N ALA A 503 13.73 5.25 -16.50
CA ALA A 503 12.83 4.50 -15.62
C ALA A 503 13.39 4.41 -14.19
N ARG A 504 14.68 4.13 -14.04
CA ARG A 504 15.36 4.12 -12.75
C ARG A 504 15.36 5.49 -12.07
N ALA A 505 15.72 6.54 -12.81
CA ALA A 505 15.75 7.90 -12.30
C ALA A 505 14.35 8.35 -11.82
N TRP A 506 13.31 7.96 -12.53
CA TRP A 506 11.92 8.20 -12.12
C TRP A 506 11.62 7.58 -10.76
N MET A 507 12.00 6.34 -10.55
CA MET A 507 11.79 5.62 -9.30
C MET A 507 12.51 6.31 -8.13
N ASP A 508 13.79 6.61 -8.31
CA ASP A 508 14.61 7.23 -7.28
C ASP A 508 14.10 8.64 -6.92
N ASP A 509 13.77 9.45 -7.93
CA ASP A 509 13.26 10.81 -7.74
C ASP A 509 11.85 10.80 -7.10
N MET A 510 10.98 9.86 -7.47
CA MET A 510 9.64 9.76 -6.87
C MET A 510 9.71 9.27 -5.42
N HIS A 511 10.56 8.32 -5.08
CA HIS A 511 10.78 7.91 -3.69
C HIS A 511 11.25 9.10 -2.83
N GLU A 512 12.18 9.88 -3.35
CA GLU A 512 12.65 11.08 -2.65
C GLU A 512 11.54 12.13 -2.53
N TYR A 513 10.85 12.44 -3.62
CA TYR A 513 9.79 13.45 -3.64
C TYR A 513 8.59 13.10 -2.74
N CYS A 514 8.23 11.83 -2.66
CA CYS A 514 7.15 11.34 -1.82
C CYS A 514 7.56 11.10 -0.36
N ASN A 515 8.82 11.31 0.00
CA ASN A 515 9.29 11.07 1.35
C ASN A 515 8.63 12.02 2.36
N VAL A 516 8.05 11.44 3.40
CA VAL A 516 7.31 12.16 4.45
C VAL A 516 8.15 13.24 5.12
N SER A 517 9.47 13.04 5.23
CA SER A 517 10.37 14.02 5.83
C SER A 517 10.36 15.39 5.14
N HIS A 518 10.06 15.45 3.84
CA HIS A 518 9.93 16.71 3.10
C HIS A 518 8.66 17.49 3.44
N SER A 519 7.69 16.83 4.05
CA SER A 519 6.41 17.43 4.45
C SER A 519 6.35 17.82 5.92
N THR A 520 7.32 17.43 6.74
CA THR A 520 7.31 17.68 8.19
C THR A 520 7.25 19.16 8.56
N SER A 521 7.87 20.04 7.78
CA SER A 521 7.80 21.50 7.98
C SER A 521 6.41 22.10 7.71
N LYS A 522 5.54 21.37 7.02
CA LYS A 522 4.17 21.80 6.70
C LYS A 522 3.13 21.26 7.69
N LEU A 523 3.56 20.45 8.66
CA LEU A 523 2.65 19.87 9.65
C LEU A 523 2.11 20.95 10.57
N ASP A 524 0.79 20.91 10.79
CA ASP A 524 0.12 21.71 11.79
C ASP A 524 0.12 20.95 13.14
N PRO A 525 0.81 21.45 14.19
CA PRO A 525 0.84 20.79 15.47
C PRO A 525 -0.54 20.57 16.12
N VAL A 526 -1.50 21.43 15.80
CA VAL A 526 -2.87 21.29 16.32
C VAL A 526 -3.54 20.09 15.66
N GLN A 527 -3.41 19.95 14.34
CA GLN A 527 -3.97 18.82 13.61
C GLN A 527 -3.29 17.51 13.99
N THR A 528 -1.96 17.45 14.03
CA THR A 528 -1.23 16.21 14.36
C THR A 528 -1.58 15.72 15.78
N ASN A 529 -1.66 16.64 16.74
CA ASN A 529 -2.09 16.31 18.10
C ASN A 529 -3.55 15.83 18.13
N ALA A 530 -4.46 16.47 17.39
CA ALA A 530 -5.85 16.05 17.29
C ALA A 530 -5.96 14.62 16.72
N MET A 531 -5.24 14.33 15.63
CA MET A 531 -5.20 13.01 15.01
C MET A 531 -4.73 11.94 16.02
N ARG A 532 -3.61 12.17 16.73
CA ARG A 532 -3.14 11.25 17.77
C ARG A 532 -4.18 11.05 18.86
N ARG A 533 -4.81 12.11 19.35
CA ARG A 533 -5.83 12.02 20.42
C ARG A 533 -7.04 11.18 19.98
N LEU A 534 -7.48 11.30 18.75
CA LEU A 534 -8.57 10.50 18.20
C LEU A 534 -8.21 9.02 18.12
N ARG A 535 -6.99 8.69 17.69
CA ARG A 535 -6.50 7.32 17.67
C ARG A 535 -6.38 6.74 19.09
N MET A 536 -5.83 7.52 20.01
CA MET A 536 -5.75 7.14 21.44
C MET A 536 -7.13 6.95 22.07
N PHE A 537 -8.11 7.76 21.67
CA PHE A 537 -9.49 7.59 22.11
C PHE A 537 -10.04 6.24 21.62
N ARG A 538 -9.82 5.91 20.36
CA ARG A 538 -10.25 4.63 19.80
C ARG A 538 -9.53 3.44 20.46
N LEU A 539 -8.23 3.53 20.68
CA LEU A 539 -7.44 2.53 21.37
C LEU A 539 -7.96 2.23 22.80
N ASN A 540 -8.43 3.27 23.48
CA ASN A 540 -9.04 3.14 24.81
C ASN A 540 -10.52 2.68 24.77
N ASN A 541 -11.13 2.62 23.57
CA ASN A 541 -12.52 2.25 23.37
C ASN A 541 -12.66 1.20 22.25
N PRO A 542 -12.10 -0.02 22.41
CA PRO A 542 -12.07 -1.04 21.37
C PRO A 542 -13.47 -1.49 20.93
N TRP A 543 -14.50 -1.28 21.76
CA TRP A 543 -15.89 -1.55 21.44
C TRP A 543 -16.41 -0.74 20.23
N LEU A 544 -15.78 0.40 19.91
CA LEU A 544 -16.13 1.21 18.73
C LEU A 544 -15.95 0.47 17.40
N ARG A 545 -15.16 -0.59 17.39
CA ARG A 545 -15.01 -1.47 16.22
C ARG A 545 -16.29 -2.24 15.88
N GLN A 546 -17.12 -2.51 16.87
CA GLN A 546 -18.33 -3.30 16.70
C GLN A 546 -19.37 -2.58 15.84
N ASN A 547 -20.24 -3.36 15.18
CA ASN A 547 -21.33 -2.88 14.34
C ASN A 547 -22.20 -1.85 15.03
N LEU A 548 -22.85 -1.00 14.25
CA LEU A 548 -23.92 -0.14 14.76
C LEU A 548 -25.03 -1.01 15.35
N ARG A 549 -25.52 -0.62 16.52
CA ARG A 549 -26.65 -1.23 17.20
C ARG A 549 -27.91 -0.42 16.91
N ASP A 550 -29.08 -0.93 17.28
CA ASP A 550 -30.39 -0.30 17.02
C ASP A 550 -30.52 1.10 17.64
N ASP A 551 -29.81 1.36 18.74
CA ASP A 551 -29.77 2.63 19.45
C ASP A 551 -28.63 3.55 19.01
N ASP A 552 -27.77 3.10 18.12
CA ASP A 552 -26.72 3.90 17.50
C ASP A 552 -27.23 4.63 16.26
N HIS A 553 -26.63 5.77 15.95
CA HIS A 553 -27.01 6.59 14.82
C HIS A 553 -25.80 7.07 14.03
N PHE A 554 -25.93 7.03 12.71
CA PHE A 554 -25.04 7.72 11.79
C PHE A 554 -25.89 8.40 10.74
N ARG A 555 -25.75 9.72 10.61
CA ARG A 555 -26.55 10.53 9.69
C ARG A 555 -25.72 11.64 9.08
N TYR A 556 -26.15 12.12 7.95
CA TYR A 556 -25.73 13.42 7.45
C TYR A 556 -26.88 14.44 7.63
N VAL A 557 -26.49 15.68 7.82
CA VAL A 557 -27.42 16.81 7.81
C VAL A 557 -27.24 17.53 6.49
N GLU A 558 -28.34 17.89 5.84
CA GLU A 558 -28.28 18.68 4.60
C GLU A 558 -27.42 19.93 4.78
N PRO A 559 -26.66 20.32 3.76
CA PRO A 559 -25.77 21.46 3.87
C PRO A 559 -26.54 22.74 4.22
N ILE A 560 -26.17 23.36 5.31
CA ILE A 560 -26.77 24.64 5.71
C ILE A 560 -26.16 25.78 4.89
N ASP A 561 -24.88 25.71 4.61
CA ASP A 561 -24.09 26.72 3.90
C ASP A 561 -23.38 26.17 2.65
N GLY A 562 -23.88 25.06 2.10
CA GLY A 562 -23.28 24.33 1.00
C GLY A 562 -22.20 23.34 1.46
N ARG A 563 -22.12 23.01 2.75
CA ARG A 563 -21.21 22.02 3.32
C ARG A 563 -21.97 20.90 4.00
N THR A 564 -21.45 19.70 3.90
CA THR A 564 -22.05 18.52 4.48
C THR A 564 -21.60 18.33 5.91
N VAL A 565 -22.55 18.03 6.80
CA VAL A 565 -22.28 17.70 8.19
C VAL A 565 -22.62 16.22 8.43
N PHE A 566 -21.67 15.45 8.93
CA PHE A 566 -21.90 14.09 9.41
C PHE A 566 -22.04 14.09 10.93
N VAL A 567 -22.99 13.30 11.39
CA VAL A 567 -23.27 13.13 12.82
C VAL A 567 -23.33 11.66 13.15
N SER A 568 -22.60 11.24 14.16
CA SER A 568 -22.71 9.89 14.70
C SER A 568 -22.98 9.91 16.21
N LEU A 569 -23.79 8.99 16.66
CA LEU A 569 -24.05 8.69 18.07
C LEU A 569 -23.80 7.21 18.30
N ARG A 570 -22.90 6.89 19.21
CA ARG A 570 -22.55 5.51 19.59
C ARG A 570 -22.76 5.35 21.10
N ASN A 571 -23.46 4.28 21.47
CA ASN A 571 -23.74 3.96 22.87
C ASN A 571 -22.74 2.93 23.39
N ALA A 572 -22.01 3.28 24.44
CA ALA A 572 -21.01 2.40 25.05
C ALA A 572 -21.69 1.23 25.76
N PRO A 573 -21.13 -0.01 25.69
CA PRO A 573 -21.73 -1.19 26.35
C PRO A 573 -21.88 -1.05 27.87
N GLN A 574 -21.04 -0.22 28.50
CA GLN A 574 -21.00 0.02 29.94
C GLN A 574 -21.76 1.28 30.39
N GLY A 575 -22.49 1.88 29.47
CA GLY A 575 -23.16 3.17 29.63
C GLY A 575 -22.29 4.36 29.19
N GLY A 576 -22.93 5.42 28.76
CA GLY A 576 -22.32 6.59 28.15
C GLY A 576 -22.46 6.62 26.63
N GLU A 577 -22.25 7.79 26.07
CA GLU A 577 -22.47 8.09 24.66
C GLU A 577 -21.23 8.74 24.05
N VAL A 578 -20.95 8.41 22.78
CA VAL A 578 -19.97 9.11 21.93
C VAL A 578 -20.73 9.81 20.83
N PHE A 579 -20.73 11.12 20.87
CA PHE A 579 -21.37 11.96 19.87
C PHE A 579 -20.30 12.66 19.04
N THR A 580 -20.37 12.49 17.73
CA THR A 580 -19.40 13.07 16.80
C THR A 580 -20.11 13.92 15.78
N VAL A 581 -19.56 15.11 15.53
CA VAL A 581 -20.02 16.01 14.47
C VAL A 581 -18.81 16.38 13.62
N CYS A 582 -18.91 16.11 12.32
CA CYS A 582 -17.88 16.44 11.33
C CYS A 582 -18.47 17.37 10.27
N HIS A 583 -17.78 18.48 10.00
CA HIS A 583 -18.19 19.50 9.05
C HIS A 583 -17.09 19.81 8.05
#